data_aa4082f8450e4dd778cfd41e23e54580
#
_entry.id   aa4082f8450e4dd778cfd41e23e54580
#
_cell.length_a   1.000
_cell.length_b   1.000
_cell.length_c   1.000
_cell.angle_alpha   90.00
_cell.angle_beta   90.00
_cell.angle_gamma   90.00
#
_symmetry.space_group_name_H-M   'P 1'
#
loop_
_entity.id
_entity.type
_entity.pdbx_description
1 polymer ?
#
loop_
_entity_poly.entity_id
_entity_poly.type
_entity_poly.pdbx_seq_one_letter_code
_entity_poly.pdbx_strand_id
1 'polypeptide(L)'
;MLHFGIQSNTITLELLQNILMSRDILKETETPNTRDRVARKIGIFVAWPYSNGPRHVGHGASLLPADVVARYERGVGSDVLMISGTDEYGTPNLIAAEKKGMSPTDFADMTSSIIRKDFIELGMSFDLFTHTTSPNHTEVAQNIFANLVDSGYISIDSMNGSFDSVTSQALPDRYVEGICPVCGAKDARGDQCDNCTSLLNPTELIEPHSSLTKNAIEFKPTPHYFLNLDMLKDEVEEYINSNPNLRTEAKTLSMSLVSKLRPRAITRDLSWGIPLPEGYEISKDDHRVLYVWFEAVIGYLSASIEWAKQTGNPESWKYWWEESDKTKNYYFMGKDNVPFHTIIWPAILAAKNHNIKENEIKLKKPDVIASTGNLNFAGTKFSTSRGNVAYIKDILQVVGPDALRFYLILAGPENHDSNFTIDDLVQRYNGELLTKWGNLISRVTNLIDRDFESIVPSKQNAGKKK
;
A
#
# COMPACT_ATOMS: atom_id res chain seq x y z
N MET A 1 23.71 13.36 26.20
CA MET A 1 24.84 12.62 25.60
C MET A 1 25.02 11.33 26.36
N LEU A 2 24.45 10.25 25.83
CA LEU A 2 24.68 8.90 26.37
C LEU A 2 25.71 8.24 25.47
N HIS A 3 26.93 8.05 25.99
CA HIS A 3 27.99 7.29 25.36
C HIS A 3 27.63 5.81 25.46
N PHE A 4 27.19 5.20 24.34
CA PHE A 4 27.14 3.76 24.21
C PHE A 4 28.52 3.27 23.76
N GLY A 5 29.18 2.53 24.65
CA GLY A 5 30.44 1.86 24.33
C GLY A 5 30.19 0.71 23.34
N ILE A 6 30.38 0.97 22.07
CA ILE A 6 30.44 -0.07 21.03
C ILE A 6 31.85 -0.64 21.05
N GLN A 7 32.02 -1.84 21.62
CA GLN A 7 33.22 -2.63 21.35
C GLN A 7 33.14 -3.11 19.89
N SER A 8 33.95 -2.51 19.05
CA SER A 8 34.11 -2.87 17.63
C SER A 8 34.82 -4.22 17.51
N ASN A 9 34.08 -5.30 17.37
CA ASN A 9 34.63 -6.49 16.72
C ASN A 9 34.55 -6.24 15.20
N THR A 10 35.64 -5.73 14.68
CA THR A 10 35.84 -5.45 13.26
C THR A 10 35.96 -6.79 12.51
N ILE A 11 34.82 -7.33 12.05
CA ILE A 11 34.82 -8.29 10.94
C ILE A 11 35.25 -7.45 9.73
N THR A 12 36.38 -7.78 9.12
CA THR A 12 36.90 -7.01 7.99
C THR A 12 35.85 -7.00 6.87
N LEU A 13 35.58 -5.79 6.35
CA LEU A 13 34.66 -5.56 5.24
C LEU A 13 34.97 -6.45 4.02
N GLU A 14 36.23 -6.82 3.84
CA GLU A 14 36.74 -7.74 2.82
C GLU A 14 36.13 -9.15 2.93
N LEU A 15 35.99 -9.69 4.14
CA LEU A 15 35.44 -11.04 4.31
C LEU A 15 33.94 -11.08 3.99
N LEU A 16 33.21 -10.03 4.37
CA LEU A 16 31.80 -9.87 3.99
C LEU A 16 31.64 -9.61 2.49
N GLN A 17 32.52 -8.83 1.87
CA GLN A 17 32.50 -8.62 0.42
C GLN A 17 32.83 -9.91 -0.35
N ASN A 18 33.78 -10.72 0.10
CA ASN A 18 34.08 -12.01 -0.52
C ASN A 18 32.94 -13.04 -0.38
N ILE A 19 32.22 -13.05 0.73
CA ILE A 19 31.02 -13.89 0.93
C ILE A 19 29.87 -13.40 0.05
N LEU A 20 29.69 -12.08 -0.12
CA LEU A 20 28.66 -11.48 -0.95
C LEU A 20 28.97 -11.51 -2.45
N MET A 21 30.28 -11.50 -2.82
CA MET A 21 30.72 -11.50 -4.22
C MET A 21 30.79 -12.90 -4.83
N SER A 22 30.70 -13.97 -4.05
CA SER A 22 30.60 -15.34 -4.59
C SER A 22 29.19 -15.63 -5.10
N ARG A 23 28.72 -14.80 -6.06
CA ARG A 23 27.49 -15.09 -6.85
C ARG A 23 27.48 -16.46 -7.51
N ASP A 24 28.63 -17.07 -7.66
CA ASP A 24 28.78 -18.42 -8.23
C ASP A 24 28.45 -19.54 -7.24
N ILE A 25 28.48 -19.31 -5.93
CA ILE A 25 28.06 -20.31 -4.93
C ILE A 25 26.54 -20.58 -4.98
N LEU A 26 25.74 -19.57 -5.35
CA LEU A 26 24.27 -19.73 -5.50
C LEU A 26 23.87 -20.41 -6.81
N LYS A 27 24.76 -20.51 -7.80
CA LYS A 27 24.50 -21.16 -9.08
C LYS A 27 24.68 -22.70 -9.04
N GLU A 28 25.41 -23.24 -8.07
CA GLU A 28 25.74 -24.67 -8.01
C GLU A 28 25.09 -25.45 -6.85
N THR A 29 24.28 -24.83 -6.01
CA THR A 29 23.47 -25.59 -5.05
C THR A 29 22.21 -26.10 -5.72
N GLU A 30 22.34 -27.13 -6.54
CA GLU A 30 21.20 -27.96 -6.92
C GLU A 30 20.62 -28.59 -5.65
N THR A 31 19.60 -27.97 -5.05
CA THR A 31 18.71 -28.67 -4.15
C THR A 31 17.88 -29.66 -5.00
N PRO A 32 17.65 -30.90 -4.53
CA PRO A 32 17.05 -31.97 -5.35
C PRO A 32 15.63 -31.75 -5.87
N ASN A 33 15.09 -30.53 -5.81
CA ASN A 33 13.72 -30.20 -6.20
C ASN A 33 13.57 -28.91 -7.02
N THR A 34 14.65 -28.36 -7.61
CA THR A 34 14.57 -27.13 -8.41
C THR A 34 14.42 -27.39 -9.92
N ARG A 35 14.43 -28.64 -10.37
CA ARG A 35 14.43 -28.95 -11.83
C ARG A 35 13.11 -28.71 -12.56
N ASP A 36 11.98 -28.48 -11.84
CA ASP A 36 10.67 -28.25 -12.47
C ASP A 36 9.94 -26.99 -11.96
N ARG A 37 10.60 -26.06 -11.28
CA ARG A 37 9.98 -24.78 -10.97
C ARG A 37 10.01 -23.91 -12.22
N VAL A 38 8.94 -23.96 -13.01
CA VAL A 38 8.62 -22.91 -13.97
C VAL A 38 8.70 -21.59 -13.22
N ALA A 39 9.53 -20.66 -13.70
CA ALA A 39 9.66 -19.33 -13.10
C ALA A 39 8.26 -18.73 -12.92
N ARG A 40 7.87 -18.51 -11.65
CA ARG A 40 6.58 -17.91 -11.33
C ARG A 40 6.68 -16.41 -11.51
N LYS A 41 5.61 -15.81 -11.97
CA LYS A 41 5.46 -14.36 -12.09
C LYS A 41 4.79 -13.84 -10.83
N ILE A 42 5.48 -13.02 -10.07
CA ILE A 42 5.02 -12.53 -8.78
C ILE A 42 4.85 -11.01 -8.83
N GLY A 43 3.60 -10.56 -8.83
CA GLY A 43 3.26 -9.15 -8.64
C GLY A 43 3.18 -8.84 -7.14
N ILE A 44 3.91 -7.82 -6.68
CA ILE A 44 3.87 -7.35 -5.30
C ILE A 44 3.45 -5.89 -5.33
N PHE A 45 2.23 -5.65 -4.90
CA PHE A 45 1.56 -4.38 -4.93
C PHE A 45 1.45 -3.83 -3.51
N VAL A 46 2.14 -2.72 -3.26
CA VAL A 46 2.20 -2.11 -1.93
C VAL A 46 1.27 -0.92 -1.88
N ALA A 47 0.38 -0.86 -0.89
CA ALA A 47 -0.61 0.20 -0.77
C ALA A 47 0.04 1.58 -0.77
N TRP A 48 -0.61 2.49 -1.46
CA TRP A 48 -0.11 3.84 -1.71
C TRP A 48 -0.45 4.76 -0.52
N PRO A 49 0.54 5.26 0.22
CA PRO A 49 0.28 6.21 1.29
C PRO A 49 -0.07 7.60 0.73
N TYR A 50 -0.98 8.31 1.40
CA TYR A 50 -1.22 9.72 1.12
C TYR A 50 0.07 10.54 1.26
N SER A 51 0.31 11.47 0.32
CA SER A 51 1.49 12.36 0.34
C SER A 51 1.31 13.54 1.32
N ASN A 52 0.94 13.25 2.57
CA ASN A 52 0.59 14.25 3.59
C ASN A 52 1.68 14.47 4.66
N GLY A 53 2.87 13.91 4.49
CA GLY A 53 4.02 14.06 5.38
C GLY A 53 4.93 12.83 5.47
N PRO A 54 6.02 12.90 6.26
CA PRO A 54 6.98 11.80 6.42
C PRO A 54 6.34 10.57 7.06
N ARG A 55 6.92 9.39 6.80
CA ARG A 55 6.38 8.12 7.27
C ARG A 55 6.87 7.78 8.67
N HIS A 56 5.95 7.33 9.50
CA HIS A 56 6.29 6.78 10.82
C HIS A 56 6.48 5.24 10.75
N VAL A 57 7.07 4.67 11.79
CA VAL A 57 7.38 3.22 11.85
C VAL A 57 6.14 2.33 11.68
N GLY A 58 4.93 2.82 11.99
CA GLY A 58 3.68 2.09 11.73
C GLY A 58 3.45 1.83 10.24
N HIS A 59 3.76 2.80 9.35
CA HIS A 59 3.72 2.57 7.89
C HIS A 59 4.78 1.54 7.48
N GLY A 60 5.99 1.64 8.06
CA GLY A 60 7.03 0.64 7.84
C GLY A 60 6.58 -0.77 8.23
N ALA A 61 5.94 -0.93 9.40
CA ALA A 61 5.45 -2.22 9.86
C ALA A 61 4.40 -2.85 8.94
N SER A 62 3.54 -2.02 8.34
CA SER A 62 2.50 -2.50 7.41
C SER A 62 3.03 -2.84 6.02
N LEU A 63 4.05 -2.13 5.53
CA LEU A 63 4.46 -2.21 4.12
C LEU A 63 5.78 -2.99 3.93
N LEU A 64 6.67 -3.02 4.92
CA LEU A 64 7.94 -3.75 4.86
C LEU A 64 7.81 -5.27 4.56
N PRO A 65 6.76 -5.98 5.03
CA PRO A 65 6.58 -7.39 4.70
C PRO A 65 6.56 -7.66 3.18
N ALA A 66 6.12 -6.69 2.37
CA ALA A 66 6.16 -6.79 0.91
C ALA A 66 7.60 -6.95 0.38
N ASP A 67 8.55 -6.18 0.91
CA ASP A 67 9.96 -6.27 0.51
C ASP A 67 10.59 -7.59 0.93
N VAL A 68 10.20 -8.14 2.08
CA VAL A 68 10.67 -9.45 2.52
C VAL A 68 10.20 -10.55 1.56
N VAL A 69 8.93 -10.53 1.16
CA VAL A 69 8.39 -11.48 0.17
C VAL A 69 9.06 -11.28 -1.19
N ALA A 70 9.26 -10.03 -1.64
CA ALA A 70 9.95 -9.74 -2.89
C ALA A 70 11.37 -10.32 -2.94
N ARG A 71 12.15 -10.10 -1.87
CA ARG A 71 13.52 -10.62 -1.75
C ARG A 71 13.52 -12.15 -1.71
N TYR A 72 12.60 -12.76 -0.97
CA TYR A 72 12.48 -14.22 -0.94
C TYR A 72 12.16 -14.79 -2.33
N GLU A 73 11.15 -14.27 -3.00
CA GLU A 73 10.75 -14.74 -4.32
C GLU A 73 11.85 -14.54 -5.39
N ARG A 74 12.54 -13.39 -5.37
CA ARG A 74 13.72 -13.16 -6.21
C ARG A 74 14.85 -14.16 -5.90
N GLY A 75 15.07 -14.43 -4.61
CA GLY A 75 16.10 -15.39 -4.16
C GLY A 75 15.83 -16.83 -4.57
N VAL A 76 14.58 -17.23 -4.76
CA VAL A 76 14.21 -18.58 -5.25
C VAL A 76 13.99 -18.63 -6.77
N GLY A 77 14.31 -17.53 -7.51
CA GLY A 77 14.29 -17.49 -8.96
C GLY A 77 12.95 -17.17 -9.61
N SER A 78 12.01 -16.59 -8.86
CA SER A 78 10.77 -16.05 -9.44
C SER A 78 11.03 -14.71 -10.14
N ASP A 79 10.26 -14.42 -11.20
CA ASP A 79 10.21 -13.09 -11.80
C ASP A 79 9.30 -12.20 -10.95
N VAL A 80 9.87 -11.15 -10.36
CA VAL A 80 9.15 -10.30 -9.39
C VAL A 80 9.05 -8.88 -9.90
N LEU A 81 7.85 -8.32 -9.86
CA LEU A 81 7.57 -6.90 -10.01
C LEU A 81 7.02 -6.34 -8.71
N MET A 82 7.80 -5.54 -7.99
CA MET A 82 7.38 -4.86 -6.75
C MET A 82 7.20 -3.37 -7.01
N ILE A 83 5.97 -2.90 -6.89
CA ILE A 83 5.62 -1.51 -7.16
C ILE A 83 4.83 -0.86 -6.02
N SER A 84 4.95 0.44 -5.93
CA SER A 84 4.15 1.32 -5.08
C SER A 84 4.19 2.75 -5.63
N GLY A 85 3.64 3.66 -4.88
CA GLY A 85 3.65 5.09 -5.16
C GLY A 85 3.04 5.88 -4.02
N THR A 86 2.80 7.17 -4.26
CA THR A 86 2.07 8.05 -3.35
C THR A 86 0.70 8.39 -3.92
N ASP A 87 -0.30 8.33 -3.06
CA ASP A 87 -1.64 8.85 -3.33
C ASP A 87 -1.63 10.36 -3.05
N GLU A 88 -1.76 11.16 -4.12
CA GLU A 88 -1.57 12.61 -4.07
C GLU A 88 -2.87 13.39 -4.17
N TYR A 89 -3.95 12.79 -4.67
CA TYR A 89 -5.21 13.48 -4.92
C TYR A 89 -6.16 13.55 -3.71
N GLY A 90 -5.91 12.84 -2.65
CA GLY A 90 -6.81 12.81 -1.50
C GLY A 90 -6.98 14.18 -0.82
N THR A 91 -8.16 14.44 -0.28
CA THR A 91 -8.48 15.62 0.54
C THR A 91 -7.46 15.88 1.68
N PRO A 92 -6.85 14.83 2.33
CA PRO A 92 -5.81 15.05 3.32
C PRO A 92 -4.61 15.85 2.81
N ASN A 93 -4.24 15.66 1.53
CA ASN A 93 -3.13 16.39 0.89
C ASN A 93 -3.50 17.85 0.67
N LEU A 94 -4.72 18.10 0.19
CA LEU A 94 -5.23 19.45 0.00
C LEU A 94 -5.20 20.26 1.31
N ILE A 95 -5.75 19.70 2.39
CA ILE A 95 -5.74 20.32 3.72
C ILE A 95 -4.31 20.58 4.21
N ALA A 96 -3.40 19.64 3.99
CA ALA A 96 -2.03 19.78 4.44
C ALA A 96 -1.26 20.83 3.63
N ALA A 97 -1.52 20.96 2.33
CA ALA A 97 -0.97 21.99 1.45
C ALA A 97 -1.45 23.39 1.88
N GLU A 98 -2.75 23.55 2.09
CA GLU A 98 -3.35 24.80 2.56
C GLU A 98 -2.74 25.29 3.88
N LYS A 99 -2.60 24.38 4.87
CA LYS A 99 -1.97 24.70 6.17
C LYS A 99 -0.53 25.17 6.04
N LYS A 100 0.17 24.78 4.97
CA LYS A 100 1.55 25.18 4.69
C LYS A 100 1.65 26.38 3.73
N GLY A 101 0.54 26.86 3.20
CA GLY A 101 0.53 27.93 2.20
C GLY A 101 1.19 27.53 0.88
N MET A 102 1.14 26.24 0.53
CA MET A 102 1.72 25.68 -0.70
C MET A 102 0.63 25.31 -1.70
N SER A 103 0.97 25.28 -2.99
CA SER A 103 0.09 24.65 -3.97
C SER A 103 -0.04 23.14 -3.69
N PRO A 104 -1.19 22.50 -4.02
CA PRO A 104 -1.32 21.05 -3.86
C PRO A 104 -0.24 20.26 -4.60
N THR A 105 0.14 20.69 -5.81
CA THR A 105 1.20 20.05 -6.62
C THR A 105 2.55 20.13 -5.92
N ASP A 106 3.01 21.34 -5.55
CA ASP A 106 4.33 21.50 -4.90
C ASP A 106 4.40 20.74 -3.57
N PHE A 107 3.29 20.73 -2.83
CA PHE A 107 3.21 19.99 -1.57
C PHE A 107 3.29 18.47 -1.80
N ALA A 108 2.56 17.95 -2.79
CA ALA A 108 2.57 16.54 -3.15
C ALA A 108 3.96 16.10 -3.61
N ASP A 109 4.61 16.82 -4.52
CA ASP A 109 5.96 16.54 -5.02
C ASP A 109 6.99 16.50 -3.87
N MET A 110 6.94 17.49 -3.00
CA MET A 110 7.83 17.57 -1.84
C MET A 110 7.64 16.37 -0.91
N THR A 111 6.39 16.05 -0.56
CA THR A 111 6.10 14.98 0.41
C THR A 111 6.30 13.60 -0.18
N SER A 112 6.00 13.39 -1.45
CA SER A 112 6.28 12.13 -2.18
C SER A 112 7.78 11.83 -2.23
N SER A 113 8.60 12.85 -2.47
CA SER A 113 10.06 12.71 -2.43
C SER A 113 10.54 12.28 -1.04
N ILE A 114 9.98 12.84 0.03
CA ILE A 114 10.30 12.44 1.42
C ILE A 114 9.87 10.99 1.67
N ILE A 115 8.66 10.61 1.28
CA ILE A 115 8.13 9.25 1.49
C ILE A 115 8.96 8.22 0.74
N ARG A 116 9.29 8.50 -0.52
CA ARG A 116 10.16 7.64 -1.32
C ARG A 116 11.53 7.44 -0.65
N LYS A 117 12.11 8.53 -0.14
CA LYS A 117 13.38 8.49 0.58
C LYS A 117 13.28 7.65 1.85
N ASP A 118 12.25 7.84 2.68
CA ASP A 118 12.02 7.07 3.91
C ASP A 118 12.00 5.56 3.62
N PHE A 119 11.31 5.11 2.56
CA PHE A 119 11.24 3.70 2.19
C PHE A 119 12.54 3.15 1.58
N ILE A 120 13.24 3.94 0.76
CA ILE A 120 14.54 3.54 0.21
C ILE A 120 15.58 3.41 1.33
N GLU A 121 15.61 4.34 2.28
CA GLU A 121 16.51 4.30 3.43
C GLU A 121 16.17 3.14 4.39
N LEU A 122 14.89 2.76 4.48
CA LEU A 122 14.46 1.52 5.15
C LEU A 122 14.87 0.25 4.38
N GLY A 123 15.42 0.39 3.18
CA GLY A 123 15.90 -0.70 2.34
C GLY A 123 14.81 -1.42 1.54
N MET A 124 13.67 -0.79 1.25
CA MET A 124 12.66 -1.36 0.37
C MET A 124 13.10 -1.31 -1.10
N SER A 125 12.98 -2.44 -1.80
CA SER A 125 13.55 -2.66 -3.13
C SER A 125 12.49 -2.62 -4.24
N PHE A 126 11.79 -1.49 -4.37
CA PHE A 126 10.81 -1.28 -5.43
C PHE A 126 11.45 -1.31 -6.83
N ASP A 127 10.79 -1.95 -7.77
CA ASP A 127 11.11 -1.84 -9.21
C ASP A 127 10.61 -0.50 -9.78
N LEU A 128 9.47 -0.01 -9.25
CA LEU A 128 8.98 1.34 -9.49
C LEU A 128 8.30 1.90 -8.23
N PHE A 129 8.61 3.14 -7.90
CA PHE A 129 7.88 3.95 -6.93
C PHE A 129 7.47 5.25 -7.62
N THR A 130 6.17 5.42 -7.92
CA THR A 130 5.60 6.52 -8.70
C THR A 130 4.56 7.31 -7.88
N HIS A 131 3.63 8.00 -8.52
CA HIS A 131 2.62 8.84 -7.87
C HIS A 131 1.35 8.97 -8.71
N THR A 132 0.20 9.25 -8.08
CA THR A 132 -1.10 9.30 -8.78
C THR A 132 -1.25 10.52 -9.69
N THR A 133 -0.47 11.59 -9.51
CA THR A 133 -0.48 12.77 -10.40
C THR A 133 0.32 12.57 -11.68
N SER A 134 0.89 11.39 -11.90
CA SER A 134 1.61 11.10 -13.16
C SER A 134 0.67 11.12 -14.36
N PRO A 135 1.11 11.63 -15.52
CA PRO A 135 0.29 11.60 -16.74
C PRO A 135 -0.14 10.17 -17.14
N ASN A 136 0.74 9.19 -16.90
CA ASN A 136 0.42 7.79 -17.15
C ASN A 136 -0.73 7.28 -16.28
N HIS A 137 -0.75 7.64 -14.99
CA HIS A 137 -1.85 7.25 -14.11
C HIS A 137 -3.16 7.91 -14.54
N THR A 138 -3.14 9.20 -14.87
CA THR A 138 -4.31 9.92 -15.40
C THR A 138 -4.90 9.22 -16.62
N GLU A 139 -4.06 8.90 -17.61
CA GLU A 139 -4.47 8.20 -18.84
C GLU A 139 -5.12 6.84 -18.51
N VAL A 140 -4.50 6.02 -17.67
CA VAL A 140 -5.00 4.69 -17.32
C VAL A 140 -6.31 4.77 -16.54
N ALA A 141 -6.41 5.69 -15.57
CA ALA A 141 -7.62 5.87 -14.77
C ALA A 141 -8.81 6.35 -15.62
N GLN A 142 -8.58 7.31 -16.52
CA GLN A 142 -9.58 7.79 -17.48
C GLN A 142 -10.03 6.69 -18.46
N ASN A 143 -9.11 5.87 -18.94
CA ASN A 143 -9.44 4.74 -19.83
C ASN A 143 -10.28 3.66 -19.12
N ILE A 144 -9.96 3.33 -17.87
CA ILE A 144 -10.78 2.42 -17.06
C ILE A 144 -12.17 3.01 -16.83
N PHE A 145 -12.24 4.27 -16.41
CA PHE A 145 -13.51 4.97 -16.20
C PHE A 145 -14.39 4.95 -17.45
N ALA A 146 -13.87 5.38 -18.61
CA ALA A 146 -14.60 5.39 -19.86
C ALA A 146 -15.11 3.99 -20.25
N ASN A 147 -14.25 2.97 -20.15
CA ASN A 147 -14.62 1.59 -20.42
C ASN A 147 -15.80 1.11 -19.54
N LEU A 148 -15.78 1.46 -18.25
CA LEU A 148 -16.84 1.05 -17.32
C LEU A 148 -18.15 1.84 -17.55
N VAL A 149 -18.09 3.10 -17.99
CA VAL A 149 -19.27 3.87 -18.42
C VAL A 149 -19.87 3.24 -19.67
N ASP A 150 -19.08 3.00 -20.70
CA ASP A 150 -19.54 2.42 -21.96
C ASP A 150 -20.12 1.01 -21.80
N SER A 151 -19.68 0.29 -20.76
CA SER A 151 -20.17 -1.05 -20.41
C SER A 151 -21.38 -1.05 -19.45
N GLY A 152 -21.82 0.13 -19.00
CA GLY A 152 -22.98 0.28 -18.10
C GLY A 152 -22.71 -0.02 -16.63
N TYR A 153 -21.47 -0.28 -16.23
CA TYR A 153 -21.09 -0.47 -14.81
C TYR A 153 -20.92 0.85 -14.05
N ILE A 154 -20.83 1.96 -14.79
CA ILE A 154 -20.86 3.30 -14.22
C ILE A 154 -22.03 4.05 -14.85
N SER A 155 -22.86 4.68 -14.04
CA SER A 155 -24.03 5.47 -14.45
C SER A 155 -24.08 6.81 -13.73
N ILE A 156 -24.80 7.78 -14.31
CA ILE A 156 -25.05 9.07 -13.66
C ILE A 156 -26.27 8.92 -12.75
N ASP A 157 -26.10 9.38 -11.51
CA ASP A 157 -27.20 9.50 -10.53
C ASP A 157 -26.97 10.75 -9.66
N SER A 158 -27.91 11.09 -8.82
CA SER A 158 -27.85 12.24 -7.94
C SER A 158 -27.44 11.84 -6.52
N MET A 159 -26.49 12.58 -5.95
CA MET A 159 -26.18 12.53 -4.52
C MET A 159 -26.35 13.91 -3.87
N ASN A 160 -26.55 13.93 -2.56
CA ASN A 160 -26.54 15.18 -1.83
C ASN A 160 -25.11 15.66 -1.59
N GLY A 161 -24.67 16.65 -2.36
CA GLY A 161 -23.44 17.38 -2.12
C GLY A 161 -23.52 18.20 -0.84
N SER A 162 -22.41 18.34 -0.14
CA SER A 162 -22.29 19.12 1.10
C SER A 162 -21.85 20.55 0.79
N PHE A 163 -22.56 21.52 1.31
CA PHE A 163 -22.23 22.95 1.14
C PHE A 163 -22.24 23.63 2.50
N ASP A 164 -21.28 24.52 2.69
CA ASP A 164 -21.29 25.43 3.85
C ASP A 164 -22.52 26.35 3.75
N SER A 165 -23.37 26.35 4.77
CA SER A 165 -24.65 27.08 4.75
C SER A 165 -24.51 28.61 4.69
N VAL A 166 -23.35 29.16 5.02
CA VAL A 166 -23.08 30.61 5.04
C VAL A 166 -22.33 31.03 3.77
N THR A 167 -21.27 30.30 3.39
CA THR A 167 -20.44 30.67 2.24
C THR A 167 -20.94 30.07 0.92
N SER A 168 -21.85 29.09 0.97
CA SER A 168 -22.31 28.31 -0.18
C SER A 168 -21.19 27.55 -0.92
N GLN A 169 -20.04 27.42 -0.30
CA GLN A 169 -18.90 26.66 -0.85
C GLN A 169 -19.17 25.16 -0.76
N ALA A 170 -18.93 24.43 -1.84
CA ALA A 170 -18.92 22.97 -1.82
C ALA A 170 -17.81 22.46 -0.91
N LEU A 171 -18.15 21.47 -0.09
CA LEU A 171 -17.23 20.88 0.88
C LEU A 171 -16.98 19.42 0.54
N PRO A 172 -15.71 19.03 0.38
CA PRO A 172 -15.32 17.64 0.32
C PRO A 172 -15.78 16.86 1.54
N ASP A 173 -16.05 15.57 1.40
CA ASP A 173 -16.57 14.71 2.46
C ASP A 173 -15.78 14.82 3.78
N ARG A 174 -14.44 14.92 3.73
CA ARG A 174 -13.58 15.08 4.90
C ARG A 174 -13.60 16.46 5.57
N TYR A 175 -14.17 17.45 4.90
CA TYR A 175 -14.40 18.76 5.50
C TYR A 175 -15.74 18.84 6.25
N VAL A 176 -16.53 17.75 6.20
CA VAL A 176 -17.74 17.60 7.01
C VAL A 176 -17.38 16.74 8.23
N GLU A 177 -17.63 17.26 9.41
CA GLU A 177 -17.48 16.57 10.69
C GLU A 177 -18.83 16.44 11.38
N GLY A 178 -18.99 15.38 12.19
CA GLY A 178 -20.19 15.17 12.98
C GLY A 178 -20.08 13.93 13.85
N ILE A 179 -21.22 13.51 14.43
CA ILE A 179 -21.26 12.31 15.26
C ILE A 179 -21.46 11.09 14.38
N CYS A 180 -20.62 10.07 14.58
CA CYS A 180 -20.73 8.80 13.85
C CYS A 180 -22.04 8.08 14.22
N PRO A 181 -22.89 7.71 13.25
CA PRO A 181 -24.14 7.00 13.54
C PRO A 181 -23.92 5.55 14.01
N VAL A 182 -22.69 5.00 13.79
CA VAL A 182 -22.38 3.59 14.14
C VAL A 182 -21.80 3.46 15.54
N CYS A 183 -20.83 4.30 15.91
CA CYS A 183 -20.12 4.17 17.18
C CYS A 183 -20.24 5.38 18.13
N GLY A 184 -20.91 6.46 17.71
CA GLY A 184 -21.11 7.66 18.52
C GLY A 184 -19.88 8.55 18.69
N ALA A 185 -18.78 8.32 17.97
CA ALA A 185 -17.61 9.21 17.97
C ALA A 185 -18.00 10.61 17.49
N LYS A 186 -17.57 11.67 18.22
CA LYS A 186 -18.02 13.04 18.00
C LYS A 186 -17.30 13.79 16.89
N ASP A 187 -16.22 13.23 16.39
CA ASP A 187 -15.30 13.80 15.41
C ASP A 187 -15.18 12.93 14.14
N ALA A 188 -16.26 12.21 13.82
CA ALA A 188 -16.31 11.39 12.62
C ALA A 188 -16.31 12.26 11.36
N ARG A 189 -15.55 11.80 10.34
CA ARG A 189 -15.47 12.43 9.02
C ARG A 189 -16.59 11.93 8.11
N GLY A 190 -16.97 12.74 7.14
CA GLY A 190 -18.05 12.39 6.21
C GLY A 190 -17.74 11.25 5.23
N ASP A 191 -16.49 10.82 5.10
CA ASP A 191 -16.09 9.70 4.26
C ASP A 191 -15.85 8.39 5.04
N GLN A 192 -15.27 8.49 6.23
CA GLN A 192 -14.95 7.34 7.08
C GLN A 192 -14.78 7.78 8.54
N CYS A 193 -15.29 6.98 9.46
CA CYS A 193 -15.08 7.21 10.88
C CYS A 193 -13.67 6.74 11.30
N ASP A 194 -12.84 7.66 11.80
CA ASP A 194 -11.48 7.35 12.27
C ASP A 194 -11.45 6.41 13.50
N ASN A 195 -12.58 6.27 14.23
CA ASN A 195 -12.69 5.40 15.40
C ASN A 195 -13.09 3.95 15.06
N CYS A 196 -14.19 3.76 14.31
CA CYS A 196 -14.71 2.43 14.01
C CYS A 196 -14.48 1.97 12.56
N THR A 197 -13.82 2.79 11.76
CA THR A 197 -13.50 2.53 10.34
C THR A 197 -14.70 2.33 9.41
N SER A 198 -15.93 2.59 9.89
CA SER A 198 -17.12 2.52 9.05
C SER A 198 -17.05 3.55 7.94
N LEU A 199 -17.34 3.12 6.71
CA LEU A 199 -17.51 4.01 5.57
C LEU A 199 -18.81 4.80 5.77
N LEU A 200 -18.74 6.11 5.59
CA LEU A 200 -19.84 7.04 5.81
C LEU A 200 -20.07 7.89 4.56
N ASN A 201 -21.24 8.55 4.52
CA ASN A 201 -21.47 9.71 3.69
C ASN A 201 -21.75 10.91 4.61
N PRO A 202 -21.45 12.15 4.18
CA PRO A 202 -21.72 13.33 4.99
C PRO A 202 -23.16 13.45 5.52
N THR A 203 -24.13 12.98 4.72
CA THR A 203 -25.57 12.95 5.06
C THR A 203 -25.94 11.96 6.18
N GLU A 204 -25.03 11.01 6.49
CA GLU A 204 -25.27 10.01 7.55
C GLU A 204 -24.78 10.49 8.91
N LEU A 205 -23.94 11.54 8.94
CA LEU A 205 -23.46 12.12 10.19
C LEU A 205 -24.61 12.77 10.98
N ILE A 206 -24.56 12.64 12.29
CA ILE A 206 -25.46 13.35 13.20
C ILE A 206 -24.81 14.71 13.50
N GLU A 207 -25.59 15.78 13.41
CA GLU A 207 -25.15 17.17 13.60
C GLU A 207 -23.95 17.55 12.69
N PRO A 208 -24.05 17.36 11.36
CA PRO A 208 -22.96 17.65 10.46
C PRO A 208 -22.63 19.15 10.43
N HIS A 209 -21.34 19.47 10.45
CA HIS A 209 -20.84 20.85 10.37
C HIS A 209 -19.50 20.89 9.59
N SER A 210 -19.18 22.06 9.06
CA SER A 210 -17.90 22.31 8.39
C SER A 210 -16.74 22.20 9.38
N SER A 211 -15.73 21.40 9.07
CA SER A 211 -14.50 21.34 9.90
C SER A 211 -13.71 22.66 9.88
N LEU A 212 -13.88 23.45 8.83
CA LEU A 212 -13.15 24.71 8.62
C LEU A 212 -13.84 25.89 9.33
N THR A 213 -15.13 26.07 9.06
CA THR A 213 -15.87 27.25 9.51
C THR A 213 -16.73 26.99 10.73
N LYS A 214 -17.00 25.71 11.05
CA LYS A 214 -17.97 25.25 12.05
C LYS A 214 -19.43 25.63 11.73
N ASN A 215 -19.70 26.14 10.52
CA ASN A 215 -21.06 26.39 10.05
C ASN A 215 -21.82 25.08 9.82
N ALA A 216 -23.15 25.13 9.88
CA ALA A 216 -24.02 24.04 9.51
C ALA A 216 -23.82 23.68 8.01
N ILE A 217 -24.15 22.44 7.65
CA ILE A 217 -24.09 21.94 6.28
C ILE A 217 -25.49 22.02 5.66
N GLU A 218 -25.56 22.57 4.44
CA GLU A 218 -26.70 22.46 3.55
C GLU A 218 -26.44 21.34 2.53
N PHE A 219 -27.35 20.42 2.38
CA PHE A 219 -27.25 19.33 1.40
C PHE A 219 -28.08 19.69 0.16
N LYS A 220 -27.45 19.65 -1.03
CA LYS A 220 -28.11 19.93 -2.31
C LYS A 220 -27.90 18.76 -3.28
N PRO A 221 -28.90 18.34 -4.05
CA PRO A 221 -28.72 17.33 -5.07
C PRO A 221 -27.72 17.77 -6.14
N THR A 222 -26.70 16.97 -6.36
CA THR A 222 -25.70 17.15 -7.42
C THR A 222 -25.54 15.86 -8.21
N PRO A 223 -25.49 15.92 -9.56
CA PRO A 223 -25.29 14.74 -10.37
C PRO A 223 -23.82 14.30 -10.31
N HIS A 224 -23.60 13.00 -10.18
CA HIS A 224 -22.30 12.37 -10.14
C HIS A 224 -22.30 11.04 -10.91
N TYR A 225 -21.12 10.55 -11.25
CA TYR A 225 -20.95 9.17 -11.72
C TYR A 225 -20.89 8.21 -10.55
N PHE A 226 -21.58 7.07 -10.67
CA PHE A 226 -21.68 6.02 -9.66
C PHE A 226 -21.18 4.71 -10.23
N LEU A 227 -20.27 4.05 -9.52
CA LEU A 227 -19.93 2.66 -9.75
C LEU A 227 -21.05 1.77 -9.17
N ASN A 228 -21.73 1.00 -10.02
CA ASN A 228 -22.86 0.16 -9.70
C ASN A 228 -22.38 -1.17 -9.06
N LEU A 229 -21.90 -1.09 -7.81
CA LEU A 229 -21.32 -2.23 -7.09
C LEU A 229 -22.33 -3.35 -6.84
N ASP A 230 -23.61 -3.04 -6.77
CA ASP A 230 -24.71 -3.99 -6.65
C ASP A 230 -24.80 -4.93 -7.85
N MET A 231 -24.50 -4.46 -9.05
CA MET A 231 -24.43 -5.30 -10.27
C MET A 231 -23.29 -6.32 -10.23
N LEU A 232 -22.25 -6.06 -9.46
CA LEU A 232 -21.05 -6.88 -9.34
C LEU A 232 -21.00 -7.68 -8.03
N LYS A 233 -22.07 -7.64 -7.26
CA LYS A 233 -22.15 -8.23 -5.92
C LYS A 233 -21.82 -9.71 -5.90
N ASP A 234 -22.47 -10.48 -6.77
CA ASP A 234 -22.32 -11.94 -6.80
C ASP A 234 -20.87 -12.34 -7.15
N GLU A 235 -20.24 -11.62 -8.07
CA GLU A 235 -18.84 -11.88 -8.45
C GLU A 235 -17.82 -11.49 -7.38
N VAL A 236 -18.09 -10.41 -6.65
CA VAL A 236 -17.27 -10.01 -5.49
C VAL A 236 -17.45 -11.02 -4.35
N GLU A 237 -18.66 -11.47 -4.10
CA GLU A 237 -18.97 -12.49 -3.11
C GLU A 237 -18.30 -13.83 -3.44
N GLU A 238 -18.38 -14.26 -4.70
CA GLU A 238 -17.69 -15.45 -5.18
C GLU A 238 -16.18 -15.34 -5.02
N TYR A 239 -15.59 -14.20 -5.43
CA TYR A 239 -14.15 -13.94 -5.24
C TYR A 239 -13.72 -14.06 -3.78
N ILE A 240 -14.45 -13.45 -2.85
CA ILE A 240 -14.14 -13.50 -1.42
C ILE A 240 -14.29 -14.94 -0.88
N ASN A 241 -15.32 -15.66 -1.29
CA ASN A 241 -15.61 -17.01 -0.80
C ASN A 241 -14.60 -18.03 -1.35
N SER A 242 -14.26 -17.95 -2.63
CA SER A 242 -13.36 -18.87 -3.31
C SER A 242 -11.89 -18.61 -3.03
N ASN A 243 -11.50 -17.44 -2.51
CA ASN A 243 -10.10 -17.10 -2.27
C ASN A 243 -9.59 -17.70 -0.94
N PRO A 244 -8.74 -18.77 -0.99
CA PRO A 244 -8.22 -19.43 0.21
C PRO A 244 -7.13 -18.63 0.93
N ASN A 245 -6.61 -17.57 0.31
CA ASN A 245 -5.51 -16.77 0.84
C ASN A 245 -5.99 -15.51 1.58
N LEU A 246 -7.31 -15.28 1.67
CA LEU A 246 -7.83 -14.21 2.50
C LEU A 246 -7.76 -14.58 3.98
N ARG A 247 -7.16 -13.71 4.77
CA ARG A 247 -7.16 -13.85 6.24
C ARG A 247 -8.60 -13.82 6.76
N THR A 248 -8.88 -14.59 7.81
CA THR A 248 -10.24 -14.72 8.39
C THR A 248 -10.87 -13.37 8.71
N GLU A 249 -10.11 -12.46 9.30
CA GLU A 249 -10.60 -11.11 9.66
C GLU A 249 -10.97 -10.29 8.42
N ALA A 250 -10.09 -10.30 7.40
CA ALA A 250 -10.35 -9.62 6.13
C ALA A 250 -11.58 -10.22 5.42
N LYS A 251 -11.73 -11.54 5.41
CA LYS A 251 -12.88 -12.24 4.84
C LYS A 251 -14.18 -11.88 5.57
N THR A 252 -14.16 -11.93 6.91
CA THR A 252 -15.33 -11.60 7.74
C THR A 252 -15.78 -10.15 7.53
N LEU A 253 -14.84 -9.20 7.56
CA LEU A 253 -15.14 -7.79 7.29
C LEU A 253 -15.74 -7.61 5.89
N SER A 254 -15.11 -8.19 4.87
CA SER A 254 -15.56 -8.07 3.48
C SER A 254 -16.94 -8.63 3.27
N MET A 255 -17.25 -9.82 3.81
CA MET A 255 -18.57 -10.44 3.71
C MET A 255 -19.67 -9.61 4.41
N SER A 256 -19.34 -8.95 5.53
CA SER A 256 -20.28 -8.05 6.21
C SER A 256 -20.65 -6.82 5.37
N LEU A 257 -19.74 -6.39 4.49
CA LEU A 257 -19.94 -5.24 3.59
C LEU A 257 -20.63 -5.65 2.28
N VAL A 258 -20.31 -6.83 1.73
CA VAL A 258 -20.88 -7.32 0.47
C VAL A 258 -22.41 -7.38 0.53
N SER A 259 -23.00 -7.79 1.65
CA SER A 259 -24.45 -7.84 1.83
C SER A 259 -25.15 -6.48 1.71
N LYS A 260 -24.38 -5.39 1.87
CA LYS A 260 -24.87 -3.99 1.87
C LYS A 260 -24.34 -3.19 0.68
N LEU A 261 -23.81 -3.85 -0.35
CA LEU A 261 -23.30 -3.14 -1.52
C LEU A 261 -24.43 -2.37 -2.22
N ARG A 262 -24.13 -1.13 -2.54
CA ARG A 262 -24.97 -0.19 -3.27
C ARG A 262 -24.11 0.63 -4.23
N PRO A 263 -24.67 1.26 -5.25
CA PRO A 263 -23.94 2.19 -6.10
C PRO A 263 -23.18 3.24 -5.27
N ARG A 264 -21.96 3.53 -5.63
CA ARG A 264 -21.13 4.53 -4.94
C ARG A 264 -20.65 5.60 -5.90
N ALA A 265 -20.83 6.86 -5.50
CA ALA A 265 -20.33 7.99 -6.27
C ALA A 265 -18.80 7.95 -6.36
N ILE A 266 -18.30 7.99 -7.60
CA ILE A 266 -16.87 7.94 -7.94
C ILE A 266 -16.36 9.23 -8.53
N THR A 267 -17.13 10.30 -8.46
CA THR A 267 -16.71 11.65 -8.80
C THR A 267 -16.97 12.60 -7.64
N ARG A 268 -16.22 13.69 -7.62
CA ARG A 268 -16.39 14.77 -6.63
C ARG A 268 -16.21 16.12 -7.30
N ASP A 269 -16.88 17.11 -6.77
CA ASP A 269 -16.72 18.52 -7.16
C ASP A 269 -15.53 19.11 -6.38
N LEU A 270 -14.34 18.93 -6.93
CA LEU A 270 -13.05 19.32 -6.34
C LEU A 270 -12.14 19.94 -7.38
N SER A 271 -11.29 20.86 -6.95
CA SER A 271 -10.27 21.47 -7.81
C SER A 271 -8.99 20.62 -7.95
N TRP A 272 -8.84 19.54 -7.17
CA TRP A 272 -7.66 18.69 -7.13
C TRP A 272 -8.03 17.22 -7.30
N GLY A 273 -7.70 16.65 -8.45
CA GLY A 273 -8.06 15.29 -8.83
C GLY A 273 -7.87 15.05 -10.32
N ILE A 274 -8.08 13.84 -10.77
CA ILE A 274 -8.08 13.47 -12.20
C ILE A 274 -9.37 13.99 -12.82
N PRO A 275 -9.33 14.88 -13.83
CA PRO A 275 -10.51 15.36 -14.51
C PRO A 275 -11.23 14.21 -15.24
N LEU A 276 -12.53 14.37 -15.48
CA LEU A 276 -13.27 13.47 -16.37
C LEU A 276 -12.63 13.48 -17.77
N PRO A 277 -12.62 12.34 -18.47
CA PRO A 277 -12.14 12.33 -19.86
C PRO A 277 -13.10 13.12 -20.78
N GLU A 278 -12.57 13.63 -21.88
CA GLU A 278 -13.35 14.37 -22.88
C GLU A 278 -14.55 13.55 -23.35
N GLY A 279 -15.72 14.19 -23.41
CA GLY A 279 -16.98 13.56 -23.82
C GLY A 279 -17.79 12.90 -22.68
N TYR A 280 -17.28 12.92 -21.46
CA TYR A 280 -17.98 12.40 -20.27
C TYR A 280 -18.37 13.49 -19.27
N GLU A 281 -18.32 14.76 -19.67
CA GLU A 281 -18.75 15.88 -18.86
C GLU A 281 -20.27 15.81 -18.63
N ILE A 282 -20.71 15.95 -17.37
CA ILE A 282 -22.14 15.96 -17.03
C ILE A 282 -22.78 17.30 -17.38
N SER A 283 -21.99 18.38 -17.40
CA SER A 283 -22.44 19.72 -17.74
C SER A 283 -21.39 20.49 -18.52
N LYS A 284 -21.75 21.60 -19.18
CA LYS A 284 -20.84 22.41 -20.02
C LYS A 284 -19.62 22.95 -19.26
N ASP A 285 -19.80 23.24 -17.95
CA ASP A 285 -18.74 23.78 -17.07
C ASP A 285 -18.43 22.74 -15.98
N ASP A 286 -18.21 21.49 -16.38
CA ASP A 286 -17.97 20.40 -15.44
C ASP A 286 -16.53 20.46 -14.92
N HIS A 287 -16.38 20.58 -13.62
CA HIS A 287 -15.11 20.59 -12.91
C HIS A 287 -14.93 19.33 -12.03
N ARG A 288 -15.80 18.32 -12.21
CA ARG A 288 -15.71 17.09 -11.43
C ARG A 288 -14.44 16.33 -11.74
N VAL A 289 -13.90 15.76 -10.69
CA VAL A 289 -12.74 14.88 -10.76
C VAL A 289 -13.10 13.47 -10.30
N LEU A 290 -12.33 12.48 -10.73
CA LEU A 290 -12.43 11.13 -10.22
C LEU A 290 -12.10 11.10 -8.74
N TYR A 291 -12.91 10.39 -7.97
CA TYR A 291 -12.73 10.27 -6.53
C TYR A 291 -11.55 9.35 -6.20
N VAL A 292 -10.72 9.76 -5.28
CA VAL A 292 -9.49 9.07 -4.87
C VAL A 292 -9.69 7.57 -4.60
N TRP A 293 -10.82 7.16 -4.04
CA TRP A 293 -11.08 5.76 -3.73
C TRP A 293 -11.39 4.88 -4.96
N PHE A 294 -11.71 5.51 -6.08
CA PHE A 294 -11.84 4.82 -7.37
C PHE A 294 -10.49 4.77 -8.11
N GLU A 295 -9.80 5.92 -8.20
CA GLU A 295 -8.59 5.99 -9.02
C GLU A 295 -7.35 5.40 -8.33
N ALA A 296 -7.19 5.56 -7.01
CA ALA A 296 -5.99 5.12 -6.30
C ALA A 296 -5.73 3.61 -6.40
N VAL A 297 -6.78 2.77 -6.41
CA VAL A 297 -6.62 1.32 -6.60
C VAL A 297 -6.20 0.94 -8.02
N ILE A 298 -6.48 1.80 -9.02
CA ILE A 298 -6.00 1.64 -10.39
C ILE A 298 -4.49 1.89 -10.46
N GLY A 299 -3.93 2.56 -9.47
CA GLY A 299 -2.50 2.86 -9.34
C GLY A 299 -1.59 1.65 -9.54
N TYR A 300 -1.99 0.48 -9.07
CA TYR A 300 -1.20 -0.75 -9.26
C TYR A 300 -1.06 -1.13 -10.73
N LEU A 301 -2.15 -1.04 -11.49
CA LEU A 301 -2.14 -1.31 -12.93
C LEU A 301 -1.36 -0.22 -13.67
N SER A 302 -1.63 1.04 -13.38
CA SER A 302 -0.97 2.17 -14.05
C SER A 302 0.54 2.18 -13.79
N ALA A 303 0.99 1.90 -12.55
CA ALA A 303 2.42 1.81 -12.25
C ALA A 303 3.09 0.63 -12.97
N SER A 304 2.39 -0.51 -13.12
CA SER A 304 2.92 -1.64 -13.90
C SER A 304 3.10 -1.26 -15.38
N ILE A 305 2.14 -0.52 -15.96
CA ILE A 305 2.21 0.01 -17.32
C ILE A 305 3.34 1.04 -17.44
N GLU A 306 3.47 1.95 -16.47
CA GLU A 306 4.54 2.94 -16.42
C GLU A 306 5.92 2.28 -16.38
N TRP A 307 6.11 1.30 -15.50
CA TRP A 307 7.33 0.51 -15.42
C TRP A 307 7.67 -0.16 -16.76
N ALA A 308 6.69 -0.77 -17.41
CA ALA A 308 6.88 -1.41 -18.70
C ALA A 308 7.31 -0.41 -19.79
N LYS A 309 6.69 0.78 -19.84
CA LYS A 309 7.09 1.88 -20.74
C LYS A 309 8.54 2.32 -20.47
N GLN A 310 8.92 2.51 -19.20
CA GLN A 310 10.26 2.94 -18.77
C GLN A 310 11.36 1.90 -19.06
N THR A 311 11.02 0.61 -19.01
CA THR A 311 11.98 -0.48 -19.29
C THR A 311 12.10 -0.81 -20.78
N GLY A 312 11.39 -0.07 -21.66
CA GLY A 312 11.47 -0.22 -23.11
C GLY A 312 10.66 -1.40 -23.69
N ASN A 313 9.85 -2.07 -22.87
CA ASN A 313 8.93 -3.12 -23.32
C ASN A 313 7.50 -2.82 -22.84
N PRO A 314 6.74 -1.95 -23.55
CA PRO A 314 5.43 -1.45 -23.11
C PRO A 314 4.38 -2.52 -22.83
N GLU A 315 4.53 -3.73 -23.39
CA GLU A 315 3.58 -4.82 -23.19
C GLU A 315 3.98 -5.76 -22.01
N SER A 316 5.16 -5.59 -21.43
CA SER A 316 5.69 -6.51 -20.42
C SER A 316 4.89 -6.52 -19.12
N TRP A 317 4.16 -5.44 -18.78
CA TRP A 317 3.27 -5.41 -17.62
C TRP A 317 2.23 -6.53 -17.62
N LYS A 318 1.77 -6.98 -18.81
CA LYS A 318 0.82 -8.07 -18.97
C LYS A 318 1.29 -9.36 -18.29
N TYR A 319 2.60 -9.58 -18.20
CA TYR A 319 3.18 -10.76 -17.56
C TYR A 319 2.73 -10.99 -16.12
N TRP A 320 2.47 -9.93 -15.35
CA TRP A 320 2.05 -10.01 -13.94
C TRP A 320 0.55 -9.80 -13.75
N TRP A 321 -0.16 -9.44 -14.84
CA TRP A 321 -1.59 -9.10 -14.77
C TRP A 321 -2.49 -10.11 -15.46
N GLU A 322 -1.96 -10.92 -16.34
CA GLU A 322 -2.73 -11.96 -17.04
C GLU A 322 -3.19 -13.05 -16.06
N GLU A 323 -4.50 -13.38 -16.11
CA GLU A 323 -5.06 -14.45 -15.30
C GLU A 323 -4.49 -15.82 -15.74
N SER A 324 -3.59 -16.36 -14.91
CA SER A 324 -2.96 -17.66 -15.14
C SER A 324 -2.47 -18.29 -13.84
N ASP A 325 -2.27 -19.62 -13.84
CA ASP A 325 -1.73 -20.36 -12.69
C ASP A 325 -0.25 -20.03 -12.39
N LYS A 326 0.45 -19.42 -13.37
CA LYS A 326 1.85 -19.03 -13.25
C LYS A 326 2.04 -17.66 -12.61
N THR A 327 0.98 -16.88 -12.52
CA THR A 327 0.99 -15.53 -11.99
C THR A 327 0.39 -15.53 -10.59
N LYS A 328 1.04 -14.89 -9.64
CA LYS A 328 0.51 -14.67 -8.27
C LYS A 328 0.71 -13.23 -7.83
N ASN A 329 -0.36 -12.61 -7.37
CA ASN A 329 -0.40 -11.21 -6.98
C ASN A 329 -0.62 -11.05 -5.48
N TYR A 330 0.29 -10.35 -4.82
CA TYR A 330 0.24 -10.01 -3.40
C TYR A 330 -0.03 -8.52 -3.25
N TYR A 331 -0.97 -8.17 -2.37
CA TYR A 331 -1.30 -6.79 -2.02
C TYR A 331 -1.04 -6.58 -0.53
N PHE A 332 -0.16 -5.64 -0.20
CA PHE A 332 0.25 -5.35 1.19
C PHE A 332 -0.31 -4.01 1.64
N MET A 333 -0.98 -3.99 2.81
CA MET A 333 -1.69 -2.81 3.30
C MET A 333 -1.98 -2.85 4.79
N GLY A 334 -2.37 -1.71 5.35
CA GLY A 334 -3.05 -1.68 6.66
C GLY A 334 -4.51 -2.14 6.55
N LYS A 335 -5.07 -2.63 7.65
CA LYS A 335 -6.44 -3.20 7.73
C LYS A 335 -7.53 -2.26 7.22
N ASP A 336 -7.33 -0.94 7.32
CA ASP A 336 -8.30 0.07 6.89
C ASP A 336 -8.52 0.07 5.37
N ASN A 337 -7.56 -0.48 4.61
CA ASN A 337 -7.62 -0.58 3.15
C ASN A 337 -8.24 -1.89 2.64
N VAL A 338 -8.61 -2.83 3.53
CA VAL A 338 -9.19 -4.13 3.13
C VAL A 338 -10.40 -3.97 2.21
N PRO A 339 -11.42 -3.11 2.50
CA PRO A 339 -12.58 -2.96 1.62
C PRO A 339 -12.25 -2.54 0.20
N PHE A 340 -11.21 -1.71 0.03
CA PHE A 340 -10.79 -1.26 -1.32
C PHE A 340 -10.19 -2.39 -2.14
N HIS A 341 -9.54 -3.34 -1.49
CA HIS A 341 -8.79 -4.43 -2.15
C HIS A 341 -9.57 -5.74 -2.24
N THR A 342 -10.61 -5.92 -1.42
CA THR A 342 -11.47 -7.10 -1.45
C THR A 342 -12.81 -6.86 -2.16
N ILE A 343 -13.21 -5.59 -2.32
CA ILE A 343 -14.49 -5.21 -2.92
C ILE A 343 -14.28 -4.31 -4.14
N ILE A 344 -13.77 -3.07 -3.93
CA ILE A 344 -13.73 -2.05 -4.98
C ILE A 344 -12.82 -2.49 -6.15
N TRP A 345 -11.58 -2.86 -5.85
CA TRP A 345 -10.63 -3.27 -6.88
C TRP A 345 -11.04 -4.56 -7.62
N PRO A 346 -11.46 -5.64 -6.95
CA PRO A 346 -12.01 -6.82 -7.63
C PRO A 346 -13.26 -6.52 -8.47
N ALA A 347 -14.14 -5.60 -8.03
CA ALA A 347 -15.29 -5.16 -8.81
C ALA A 347 -14.88 -4.43 -10.09
N ILE A 348 -13.94 -3.47 -10.00
CA ILE A 348 -13.40 -2.76 -11.18
C ILE A 348 -12.76 -3.75 -12.17
N LEU A 349 -11.96 -4.70 -11.67
CA LEU A 349 -11.33 -5.72 -12.51
C LEU A 349 -12.36 -6.65 -13.16
N ALA A 350 -13.41 -7.05 -12.43
CA ALA A 350 -14.49 -7.86 -12.98
C ALA A 350 -15.22 -7.13 -14.11
N ALA A 351 -15.66 -5.89 -13.85
CA ALA A 351 -16.34 -5.06 -14.83
C ALA A 351 -15.49 -4.85 -16.09
N LYS A 352 -14.18 -4.54 -15.93
CA LYS A 352 -13.24 -4.42 -17.05
C LYS A 352 -13.09 -5.73 -17.82
N ASN A 353 -13.06 -6.87 -17.13
CA ASN A 353 -12.94 -8.19 -17.73
C ASN A 353 -14.20 -8.64 -18.50
N HIS A 354 -15.37 -8.09 -18.22
CA HIS A 354 -16.59 -8.37 -19.01
C HIS A 354 -16.55 -7.71 -20.40
N ASN A 355 -15.76 -6.65 -20.57
CA ASN A 355 -15.66 -5.92 -21.82
C ASN A 355 -14.22 -5.96 -22.39
N ILE A 356 -13.65 -7.17 -22.45
CA ILE A 356 -12.32 -7.41 -23.02
C ILE A 356 -12.42 -7.27 -24.55
N LYS A 357 -11.58 -6.40 -25.14
CA LYS A 357 -11.42 -6.26 -26.58
C LYS A 357 -10.48 -7.35 -27.12
N GLU A 358 -10.57 -7.60 -28.42
CA GLU A 358 -9.59 -8.45 -29.12
C GLU A 358 -8.17 -7.93 -28.87
N ASN A 359 -7.24 -8.76 -28.42
CA ASN A 359 -5.87 -8.44 -28.00
C ASN A 359 -5.69 -7.85 -26.59
N GLU A 360 -6.73 -7.70 -25.79
CA GLU A 360 -6.59 -7.42 -24.36
C GLU A 360 -6.49 -8.71 -23.55
N ILE A 361 -5.81 -8.62 -22.40
CA ILE A 361 -5.73 -9.74 -21.45
C ILE A 361 -6.85 -9.67 -20.42
N LYS A 362 -7.25 -10.82 -19.88
CA LYS A 362 -8.08 -10.88 -18.70
C LYS A 362 -7.22 -10.54 -17.48
N LEU A 363 -7.60 -9.46 -16.78
CA LEU A 363 -6.89 -8.94 -15.63
C LEU A 363 -7.14 -9.82 -14.40
N LYS A 364 -6.06 -10.22 -13.75
CA LYS A 364 -6.09 -11.07 -12.57
C LYS A 364 -6.55 -10.29 -11.34
N LYS A 365 -7.53 -10.84 -10.62
CA LYS A 365 -7.92 -10.35 -9.29
C LYS A 365 -6.82 -10.64 -8.26
N PRO A 366 -6.78 -9.94 -7.11
CA PRO A 366 -5.79 -10.19 -6.07
C PRO A 366 -5.80 -11.64 -5.57
N ASP A 367 -4.64 -12.30 -5.53
CA ASP A 367 -4.52 -13.65 -4.95
C ASP A 367 -4.36 -13.59 -3.42
N VAL A 368 -3.54 -12.66 -2.94
CA VAL A 368 -3.24 -12.52 -1.51
C VAL A 368 -3.45 -11.08 -1.06
N ILE A 369 -4.29 -10.89 -0.07
CA ILE A 369 -4.48 -9.62 0.63
C ILE A 369 -3.78 -9.73 1.99
N ALA A 370 -2.56 -9.20 2.06
CA ALA A 370 -1.73 -9.20 3.26
C ALA A 370 -1.97 -7.92 4.06
N SER A 371 -3.11 -7.89 4.75
CA SER A 371 -3.45 -6.77 5.64
C SER A 371 -2.81 -6.94 7.02
N THR A 372 -2.36 -5.84 7.62
CA THR A 372 -1.81 -5.80 8.97
C THR A 372 -2.72 -5.02 9.90
N GLY A 373 -2.66 -5.32 11.20
CA GLY A 373 -3.23 -4.49 12.26
C GLY A 373 -2.50 -3.13 12.37
N ASN A 374 -2.81 -2.38 13.41
CA ASN A 374 -2.14 -1.12 13.72
C ASN A 374 -0.92 -1.36 14.60
N LEU A 375 0.20 -0.72 14.26
CA LEU A 375 1.29 -0.54 15.20
C LEU A 375 0.99 0.72 16.03
N ASN A 376 0.85 0.59 17.33
CA ASN A 376 0.70 1.71 18.24
C ASN A 376 2.08 2.21 18.71
N PHE A 377 2.15 3.42 19.25
CA PHE A 377 3.35 3.98 19.88
C PHE A 377 3.08 4.27 21.35
N ALA A 378 3.87 3.66 22.22
CA ALA A 378 3.71 3.80 23.68
C ALA A 378 2.25 3.63 24.14
N GLY A 379 1.55 2.61 23.60
CA GLY A 379 0.19 2.24 23.98
C GLY A 379 -0.93 3.04 23.32
N THR A 380 -0.63 4.02 22.46
CA THR A 380 -1.63 4.84 21.76
C THR A 380 -1.39 4.84 20.25
N LYS A 381 -2.43 5.12 19.46
CA LYS A 381 -2.28 5.28 17.99
C LYS A 381 -1.28 6.39 17.67
N PHE A 382 -0.51 6.22 16.59
CA PHE A 382 0.32 7.29 16.05
C PHE A 382 -0.51 8.53 15.74
N SER A 383 -0.02 9.69 16.14
CA SER A 383 -0.67 10.95 15.89
C SER A 383 0.36 12.07 15.71
N THR A 384 0.52 12.52 14.48
CA THR A 384 1.40 13.66 14.17
C THR A 384 0.91 14.96 14.82
N SER A 385 -0.40 15.16 14.89
CA SER A 385 -1.00 16.36 15.50
C SER A 385 -0.83 16.43 17.02
N ARG A 386 -0.66 15.28 17.68
CA ARG A 386 -0.45 15.17 19.14
C ARG A 386 1.02 15.00 19.51
N GLY A 387 1.94 14.98 18.53
CA GLY A 387 3.37 14.75 18.76
C GLY A 387 3.73 13.31 19.18
N ASN A 388 2.76 12.38 19.16
CA ASN A 388 2.99 10.96 19.46
C ASN A 388 3.36 10.19 18.19
N VAL A 389 4.60 10.39 17.71
CA VAL A 389 5.05 9.81 16.46
C VAL A 389 6.53 9.42 16.53
N ALA A 390 6.89 8.27 15.94
CA ALA A 390 8.25 7.84 15.69
C ALA A 390 8.45 7.74 14.18
N TYR A 391 9.15 8.70 13.57
CA TYR A 391 9.40 8.70 12.14
C TYR A 391 10.48 7.69 11.77
N ILE A 392 10.32 7.05 10.60
CA ILE A 392 11.29 6.07 10.08
C ILE A 392 12.68 6.68 10.02
N LYS A 393 12.82 7.89 9.44
CA LYS A 393 14.09 8.60 9.30
C LYS A 393 14.83 8.80 10.64
N ASP A 394 14.08 9.10 11.71
CA ASP A 394 14.69 9.42 13.01
C ASP A 394 15.20 8.14 13.69
N ILE A 395 14.45 7.04 13.58
CA ILE A 395 14.85 5.74 14.10
C ILE A 395 16.05 5.17 13.31
N LEU A 396 16.06 5.33 11.98
CA LEU A 396 17.15 4.87 11.12
C LEU A 396 18.49 5.52 11.48
N GLN A 397 18.51 6.79 11.92
CA GLN A 397 19.71 7.48 12.36
C GLN A 397 20.33 6.86 13.63
N VAL A 398 19.52 6.18 14.43
CA VAL A 398 19.96 5.61 15.71
C VAL A 398 20.37 4.14 15.58
N VAL A 399 19.55 3.32 14.88
CA VAL A 399 19.75 1.87 14.86
C VAL A 399 20.12 1.30 13.49
N GLY A 400 20.00 2.09 12.44
CA GLY A 400 20.23 1.65 11.07
C GLY A 400 19.09 0.80 10.49
N PRO A 401 19.11 0.53 9.17
CA PRO A 401 18.00 -0.14 8.48
C PRO A 401 17.84 -1.61 8.89
N ASP A 402 18.88 -2.38 9.04
CA ASP A 402 18.77 -3.82 9.33
C ASP A 402 18.10 -4.08 10.68
N ALA A 403 18.47 -3.30 11.70
CA ALA A 403 17.90 -3.42 13.04
C ALA A 403 16.40 -3.04 13.03
N LEU A 404 16.06 -1.93 12.37
CA LEU A 404 14.66 -1.51 12.28
C LEU A 404 13.82 -2.50 11.45
N ARG A 405 14.32 -2.97 10.32
CA ARG A 405 13.67 -4.00 9.50
C ARG A 405 13.42 -5.28 10.29
N PHE A 406 14.45 -5.78 10.96
CA PHE A 406 14.33 -6.98 11.83
C PHE A 406 13.24 -6.80 12.88
N TYR A 407 13.26 -5.66 13.58
CA TYR A 407 12.27 -5.35 14.60
C TYR A 407 10.85 -5.29 14.06
N LEU A 408 10.63 -4.55 12.95
CA LEU A 408 9.30 -4.37 12.37
C LEU A 408 8.68 -5.68 11.86
N ILE A 409 9.50 -6.63 11.40
CA ILE A 409 9.01 -7.97 11.02
C ILE A 409 8.75 -8.84 12.24
N LEU A 410 9.64 -8.81 13.26
CA LEU A 410 9.50 -9.65 14.45
C LEU A 410 8.34 -9.23 15.36
N ALA A 411 8.14 -7.92 15.54
CA ALA A 411 7.20 -7.31 16.47
C ALA A 411 6.04 -6.57 15.75
N GLY A 412 5.98 -6.64 14.42
CA GLY A 412 4.95 -5.98 13.62
C GLY A 412 3.54 -6.53 13.87
N PRO A 413 2.51 -5.76 13.51
CA PRO A 413 1.11 -6.09 13.76
C PRO A 413 0.54 -7.06 12.72
N GLU A 414 1.17 -8.23 12.51
CA GLU A 414 0.77 -9.14 11.43
C GLU A 414 -0.68 -9.62 11.56
N ASN A 415 -1.06 -10.09 12.76
CA ASN A 415 -2.40 -10.65 12.99
C ASN A 415 -3.23 -9.81 13.97
N HIS A 416 -2.58 -9.02 14.83
CA HIS A 416 -3.23 -8.19 15.85
C HIS A 416 -2.51 -6.87 15.97
N ASP A 417 -3.17 -5.86 16.51
CA ASP A 417 -2.52 -4.59 16.83
C ASP A 417 -1.35 -4.84 17.79
N SER A 418 -0.21 -4.22 17.54
CA SER A 418 0.99 -4.32 18.36
C SER A 418 1.46 -2.95 18.83
N ASN A 419 2.49 -2.93 19.69
CA ASN A 419 2.97 -1.69 20.28
C ASN A 419 4.48 -1.54 20.06
N PHE A 420 4.90 -0.39 19.54
CA PHE A 420 6.29 0.00 19.39
C PHE A 420 6.75 0.79 20.62
N THR A 421 7.90 0.41 21.17
CA THR A 421 8.64 1.20 22.14
C THR A 421 10.13 1.13 21.82
N ILE A 422 10.87 2.17 22.19
CA ILE A 422 12.33 2.18 21.99
C ILE A 422 13.01 1.10 22.83
N ASP A 423 12.52 0.87 24.05
CA ASP A 423 13.07 -0.15 24.95
C ASP A 423 12.92 -1.56 24.38
N ASP A 424 11.74 -1.90 23.83
CA ASP A 424 11.51 -3.19 23.18
C ASP A 424 12.38 -3.36 21.91
N LEU A 425 12.54 -2.29 21.11
CA LEU A 425 13.45 -2.30 19.96
C LEU A 425 14.90 -2.63 20.42
N VAL A 426 15.41 -1.96 21.44
CA VAL A 426 16.76 -2.17 21.95
C VAL A 426 16.91 -3.57 22.54
N GLN A 427 15.92 -4.04 23.29
CA GLN A 427 15.94 -5.38 23.89
C GLN A 427 15.98 -6.48 22.81
N ARG A 428 15.13 -6.38 21.78
CA ARG A 428 15.10 -7.37 20.69
C ARG A 428 16.32 -7.29 19.79
N TYR A 429 16.82 -6.09 19.51
CA TYR A 429 18.06 -5.92 18.77
C TYR A 429 19.22 -6.63 19.46
N ASN A 430 19.42 -6.39 20.76
CA ASN A 430 20.50 -6.99 21.51
C ASN A 430 20.29 -8.50 21.77
N GLY A 431 19.08 -8.91 22.16
CA GLY A 431 18.76 -10.28 22.55
C GLY A 431 18.59 -11.24 21.37
N GLU A 432 17.95 -10.78 20.30
CA GLU A 432 17.62 -11.63 19.16
C GLU A 432 18.63 -11.48 18.00
N LEU A 433 18.84 -10.25 17.53
CA LEU A 433 19.68 -10.04 16.35
C LEU A 433 21.16 -10.19 16.69
N LEU A 434 21.69 -9.47 17.68
CA LEU A 434 23.11 -9.54 18.04
C LEU A 434 23.46 -10.86 18.72
N THR A 435 22.72 -11.24 19.76
CA THR A 435 23.09 -12.41 20.58
C THR A 435 22.87 -13.73 19.85
N LYS A 436 21.77 -13.91 19.12
CA LYS A 436 21.48 -15.18 18.44
C LYS A 436 22.10 -15.21 17.05
N TRP A 437 21.71 -14.28 16.18
CA TRP A 437 22.15 -14.25 14.78
C TRP A 437 23.63 -13.87 14.64
N GLY A 438 24.04 -12.80 15.29
CA GLY A 438 25.46 -12.36 15.30
C GLY A 438 26.40 -13.41 15.83
N ASN A 439 26.05 -14.09 16.93
CA ASN A 439 26.85 -15.20 17.45
C ASN A 439 26.90 -16.40 16.51
N LEU A 440 25.78 -16.74 15.83
CA LEU A 440 25.77 -17.82 14.84
C LEU A 440 26.77 -17.50 13.69
N ILE A 441 26.65 -16.31 13.09
CA ILE A 441 27.54 -15.89 12.01
C ILE A 441 29.01 -15.92 12.49
N SER A 442 29.32 -15.29 13.63
CA SER A 442 30.68 -15.25 14.17
C SER A 442 31.25 -16.65 14.40
N ARG A 443 30.46 -17.58 14.97
CA ARG A 443 30.92 -18.96 15.19
C ARG A 443 31.16 -19.71 13.89
N VAL A 444 30.28 -19.58 12.90
CA VAL A 444 30.43 -20.26 11.60
C VAL A 444 31.64 -19.70 10.85
N THR A 445 31.80 -18.39 10.79
CA THR A 445 32.96 -17.77 10.11
C THR A 445 34.29 -18.13 10.78
N ASN A 446 34.33 -18.12 12.13
CA ASN A 446 35.55 -18.53 12.85
C ASN A 446 35.89 -20.01 12.65
N LEU A 447 34.89 -20.90 12.50
CA LEU A 447 35.14 -22.32 12.17
C LEU A 447 35.67 -22.47 10.76
N ILE A 448 35.13 -21.73 9.79
CA ILE A 448 35.59 -21.75 8.40
C ILE A 448 37.07 -21.25 8.33
N ASP A 449 37.31 -20.15 9.02
CA ASP A 449 38.68 -19.58 9.05
C ASP A 449 39.67 -20.56 9.67
N ARG A 450 39.36 -21.12 10.82
CA ARG A 450 40.25 -22.01 11.55
C ARG A 450 40.46 -23.37 10.90
N ASP A 451 39.38 -24.01 10.39
CA ASP A 451 39.38 -25.43 9.98
C ASP A 451 39.43 -25.62 8.46
N PHE A 452 39.20 -24.57 7.68
CA PHE A 452 39.06 -24.62 6.23
C PHE A 452 39.86 -23.49 5.51
N GLU A 453 40.84 -22.89 6.17
CA GLU A 453 41.69 -21.84 5.58
C GLU A 453 40.89 -20.68 4.93
N SER A 454 39.82 -20.25 5.59
CA SER A 454 38.86 -19.22 5.09
C SER A 454 38.11 -19.60 3.78
N ILE A 455 38.16 -20.85 3.37
CA ILE A 455 37.49 -21.34 2.17
C ILE A 455 36.21 -22.13 2.58
N VAL A 456 35.07 -21.71 2.08
CA VAL A 456 33.82 -22.47 2.32
C VAL A 456 33.90 -23.84 1.61
N PRO A 457 33.82 -24.98 2.36
CA PRO A 457 33.95 -26.28 1.75
C PRO A 457 32.82 -26.58 0.76
N SER A 458 33.16 -27.09 -0.42
CA SER A 458 32.17 -27.51 -1.41
C SER A 458 31.42 -28.74 -0.93
N LYS A 459 30.15 -28.91 -1.39
CA LYS A 459 29.28 -30.03 -1.07
C LYS A 459 29.91 -31.42 -1.39
N GLN A 460 30.81 -31.46 -2.36
CA GLN A 460 31.54 -32.69 -2.74
C GLN A 460 32.53 -33.18 -1.69
N ASN A 461 33.02 -32.28 -0.83
CA ASN A 461 33.99 -32.60 0.21
C ASN A 461 33.37 -32.86 1.59
N ALA A 462 32.08 -32.63 1.78
CA ALA A 462 31.40 -32.78 3.06
C ALA A 462 31.27 -34.26 3.54
N GLY A 463 31.56 -35.24 2.66
CA GLY A 463 31.48 -36.68 2.96
C GLY A 463 32.81 -37.37 3.24
N LYS A 464 33.95 -36.68 3.28
CA LYS A 464 35.26 -37.26 3.41
C LYS A 464 36.00 -36.84 4.69
N LYS A 465 35.35 -36.83 5.83
CA LYS A 465 36.09 -36.98 7.10
C LYS A 465 35.84 -38.35 7.69
N LYS A 466 36.88 -39.18 7.64
CA LYS A 466 37.02 -40.37 8.44
C LYS A 466 37.18 -40.01 9.91
#